data_c95c74447a6933bdb5459c7927b3f3cb
#
_entry.id   c95c74447a6933bdb5459c7927b3f3cb
#
_cell.length_a   1.000
_cell.length_b   1.000
_cell.length_c   1.000
_cell.angle_alpha   90.00
_cell.angle_beta   90.00
_cell.angle_gamma   90.00
#
_symmetry.space_group_name_H-M   'P 1'
#
loop_
_entity.id
_entity.type
_entity.pdbx_description
1 polymer ?
#
loop_
_entity_poly.entity_id
_entity_poly.type
_entity_poly.pdbx_seq_one_letter_code
_entity_poly.pdbx_strand_id
1 'polypeptide(L)'
;VINCGSSSLKYQLINSDTEDVLAKGLCERIGIDGSVLTHTPAGKDKVRIETPMPNHTVAVQLVIDALTNAEHGVIKSLDEIGAVGHRVVHGGEKFASSVVITDEVMKAIEECNDLAPLHNPANLIGINSCKEIMPNVPMVAVFDTAFHQTMPEKAYLYGLPYEYYEKYKVRRYGFHGTSHDYVSDRAAQLLGKKREDLKVIVCHLGNGASVSAVDHGKCVDTSMGLTPLEGLIMGTRSGDMDPAICDFICAKEGLTSAEMNTVLNKKSGVLGMSGVSSDFRDVEAAANEGNHQAAAALDAFYYRVAKYIGAYTAAMNGVDAIAFTAGVGENAAWLRPMVCKYLGFLGVELDEAASEKACGVEGIISTPESKVKLCVIPTNEELAIARETLALVK
;
A
#
# COMPACT_ATOMS: atom_id res chain seq x y z
N VAL A 1 12.88 6.95 7.29
CA VAL A 1 11.74 6.86 6.36
C VAL A 1 10.59 7.67 6.89
N ILE A 2 9.98 8.45 6.00
CA ILE A 2 8.84 9.33 6.34
C ILE A 2 7.70 9.10 5.35
N ASN A 3 6.48 9.02 5.89
CA ASN A 3 5.24 8.94 5.12
C ASN A 3 4.24 9.98 5.68
N CYS A 4 4.03 11.07 4.95
CA CYS A 4 3.12 12.14 5.31
C CYS A 4 1.75 11.99 4.66
N GLY A 5 0.71 11.92 5.48
CA GLY A 5 -0.67 12.12 5.09
C GLY A 5 -1.15 13.54 5.38
N SER A 6 -2.39 13.87 5.03
CA SER A 6 -2.96 15.21 5.22
C SER A 6 -2.97 15.70 6.68
N SER A 7 -3.16 14.78 7.63
CA SER A 7 -3.21 15.07 9.07
C SER A 7 -2.41 14.09 9.91
N SER A 8 -1.47 13.38 9.31
CA SER A 8 -0.62 12.39 9.98
C SER A 8 0.78 12.32 9.38
N LEU A 9 1.73 11.86 10.19
CA LEU A 9 3.10 11.57 9.75
C LEU A 9 3.54 10.28 10.43
N LYS A 10 3.86 9.25 9.65
CA LYS A 10 4.52 8.04 10.12
C LYS A 10 6.01 8.12 9.84
N TYR A 11 6.82 7.59 10.74
CA TYR A 11 8.26 7.50 10.52
C TYR A 11 8.85 6.21 11.08
N GLN A 12 9.97 5.81 10.50
CA GLN A 12 10.89 4.83 11.06
C GLN A 12 12.33 5.32 10.90
N LEU A 13 13.12 5.22 11.96
CA LEU A 13 14.57 5.34 11.89
C LEU A 13 15.16 3.94 11.81
N ILE A 14 15.88 3.66 10.74
CA ILE A 14 16.42 2.33 10.44
C ILE A 14 17.94 2.45 10.36
N ASN A 15 18.64 1.54 11.01
CA ASN A 15 20.08 1.41 10.85
C ASN A 15 20.40 0.85 9.45
N SER A 16 21.14 1.60 8.65
CA SER A 16 21.44 1.25 7.26
C SER A 16 22.33 0.01 7.08
N ASP A 17 23.10 -0.37 8.10
CA ASP A 17 24.02 -1.49 8.02
C ASP A 17 23.40 -2.80 8.51
N THR A 18 22.57 -2.73 9.57
CA THR A 18 21.94 -3.92 10.17
C THR A 18 20.47 -4.10 9.78
N GLU A 19 19.86 -3.06 9.18
CA GLU A 19 18.42 -2.97 8.86
C GLU A 19 17.50 -3.01 10.10
N ASP A 20 18.07 -2.84 11.29
CA ASP A 20 17.28 -2.80 12.52
C ASP A 20 16.48 -1.49 12.62
N VAL A 21 15.25 -1.59 13.06
CA VAL A 21 14.40 -0.43 13.39
C VAL A 21 14.83 0.11 14.75
N LEU A 22 15.49 1.27 14.76
CA LEU A 22 15.94 1.94 15.99
C LEU A 22 14.78 2.66 16.70
N ALA A 23 13.87 3.25 15.94
CA ALA A 23 12.65 3.86 16.46
C ALA A 23 11.58 3.92 15.38
N LYS A 24 10.32 3.90 15.79
CA LYS A 24 9.17 4.17 14.92
C LYS A 24 8.14 5.02 15.63
N GLY A 25 7.31 5.71 14.88
CA GLY A 25 6.25 6.51 15.47
C GLY A 25 5.23 7.04 14.49
N LEU A 26 4.24 7.70 15.10
CA LEU A 26 3.10 8.26 14.40
C LEU A 26 2.71 9.58 15.06
N CYS A 27 2.71 10.66 14.28
CA CYS A 27 2.02 11.90 14.61
C CYS A 27 0.59 11.82 14.05
N GLU A 28 -0.39 12.10 14.89
CA GLU A 28 -1.81 12.08 14.53
C GLU A 28 -2.43 13.44 14.78
N ARG A 29 -3.48 13.76 14.02
CA ARG A 29 -4.27 14.98 14.16
C ARG A 29 -3.45 16.25 13.94
N ILE A 30 -2.48 16.23 13.02
CA ILE A 30 -1.72 17.42 12.61
C ILE A 30 -2.70 18.47 12.02
N GLY A 31 -2.62 19.72 12.49
CA GLY A 31 -3.54 20.77 12.11
C GLY A 31 -4.92 20.71 12.79
N ILE A 32 -5.14 19.80 13.72
CA ILE A 32 -6.40 19.55 14.41
C ILE A 32 -6.15 19.47 15.92
N ASP A 33 -7.13 19.90 16.74
CA ASP A 33 -7.01 19.81 18.19
C ASP A 33 -6.81 18.36 18.68
N GLY A 34 -6.02 18.21 19.73
CA GLY A 34 -5.71 16.91 20.32
C GLY A 34 -4.64 16.13 19.56
N SER A 35 -3.70 16.84 18.95
CA SER A 35 -2.55 16.23 18.28
C SER A 35 -1.70 15.41 19.26
N VAL A 36 -1.18 14.29 18.76
CA VAL A 36 -0.35 13.38 19.58
C VAL A 36 0.76 12.76 18.73
N LEU A 37 1.97 12.73 19.29
CA LEU A 37 3.06 11.89 18.81
C LEU A 37 3.14 10.63 19.67
N THR A 38 3.07 9.49 18.99
CA THR A 38 3.38 8.19 19.57
C THR A 38 4.77 7.78 19.11
N HIS A 39 5.74 7.70 20.01
CA HIS A 39 7.13 7.31 19.74
C HIS A 39 7.44 5.96 20.38
N THR A 40 8.01 5.04 19.63
CA THR A 40 8.37 3.70 20.08
C THR A 40 9.86 3.46 19.76
N PRO A 41 10.77 3.73 20.70
CA PRO A 41 12.19 3.41 20.54
C PRO A 41 12.42 1.90 20.73
N ALA A 42 13.40 1.34 20.03
CA ALA A 42 13.75 -0.07 20.17
C ALA A 42 14.21 -0.39 21.59
N GLY A 43 13.66 -1.46 22.16
CA GLY A 43 14.05 -1.93 23.49
C GLY A 43 13.61 -1.05 24.66
N LYS A 44 12.77 -0.04 24.43
CA LYS A 44 12.23 0.84 25.49
C LYS A 44 10.70 0.92 25.41
N ASP A 45 10.10 1.46 26.43
CA ASP A 45 8.66 1.68 26.48
C ASP A 45 8.19 2.72 25.48
N LYS A 46 6.99 2.51 24.98
CA LYS A 46 6.29 3.45 24.08
C LYS A 46 5.99 4.76 24.81
N VAL A 47 6.34 5.87 24.20
CA VAL A 47 6.09 7.21 24.72
C VAL A 47 4.96 7.89 23.93
N ARG A 48 4.04 8.51 24.63
CA ARG A 48 2.94 9.29 24.07
C ARG A 48 3.11 10.76 24.48
N ILE A 49 3.24 11.64 23.49
CA ILE A 49 3.47 13.08 23.69
C ILE A 49 2.27 13.82 23.11
N GLU A 50 1.43 14.36 23.99
CA GLU A 50 0.28 15.18 23.63
C GLU A 50 0.73 16.65 23.61
N THR A 51 0.80 17.20 22.39
CA THR A 51 1.22 18.59 22.18
C THR A 51 0.63 19.09 20.86
N PRO A 52 0.28 20.40 20.77
CA PRO A 52 -0.23 20.96 19.53
C PRO A 52 0.75 20.81 18.38
N MET A 53 0.27 20.28 17.25
CA MET A 53 0.99 20.19 15.99
C MET A 53 0.22 20.97 14.91
N PRO A 54 0.38 22.31 14.82
CA PRO A 54 -0.39 23.14 13.90
C PRO A 54 -0.09 22.85 12.42
N ASN A 55 1.07 22.26 12.12
CA ASN A 55 1.51 21.88 10.78
C ASN A 55 2.54 20.75 10.82
N HIS A 56 2.93 20.28 9.63
CA HIS A 56 3.88 19.17 9.48
C HIS A 56 5.31 19.56 9.89
N THR A 57 5.71 20.82 9.75
CA THR A 57 7.05 21.27 10.19
C THR A 57 7.20 21.07 11.70
N VAL A 58 6.18 21.44 12.48
CA VAL A 58 6.18 21.18 13.94
C VAL A 58 6.16 19.69 14.23
N ALA A 59 5.41 18.89 13.47
CA ALA A 59 5.39 17.44 13.65
C ALA A 59 6.76 16.80 13.35
N VAL A 60 7.45 17.20 12.28
CA VAL A 60 8.82 16.74 11.98
C VAL A 60 9.79 17.15 13.08
N GLN A 61 9.71 18.42 13.57
CA GLN A 61 10.57 18.87 14.68
C GLN A 61 10.35 18.00 15.94
N LEU A 62 9.10 17.70 16.29
CA LEU A 62 8.79 16.84 17.44
C LEU A 62 9.32 15.41 17.28
N VAL A 63 9.31 14.87 16.04
CA VAL A 63 9.93 13.58 15.74
C VAL A 63 11.43 13.63 16.01
N ILE A 64 12.12 14.69 15.54
CA ILE A 64 13.55 14.90 15.77
C ILE A 64 13.84 15.04 17.27
N ASP A 65 13.06 15.82 17.98
CA ASP A 65 13.21 16.01 19.44
C ASP A 65 13.02 14.67 20.19
N ALA A 66 12.07 13.83 19.75
CA ALA A 66 11.87 12.51 20.32
C ALA A 66 13.04 11.55 20.02
N LEU A 67 13.58 11.60 18.80
CA LEU A 67 14.72 10.75 18.40
C LEU A 67 16.02 11.11 19.15
N THR A 68 16.20 12.39 19.50
CA THR A 68 17.38 12.91 20.19
C THR A 68 17.20 13.09 21.71
N ASN A 69 16.05 12.75 22.25
CA ASN A 69 15.72 12.91 23.67
C ASN A 69 16.66 12.12 24.57
N ALA A 70 17.03 12.69 25.73
CA ALA A 70 17.97 12.05 26.65
C ALA A 70 17.47 10.73 27.28
N GLU A 71 16.15 10.56 27.45
CA GLU A 71 15.55 9.39 28.11
C GLU A 71 15.09 8.32 27.11
N HIS A 72 14.40 8.73 26.06
CA HIS A 72 13.77 7.84 25.10
C HIS A 72 14.30 7.98 23.65
N GLY A 73 15.29 8.84 23.43
CA GLY A 73 15.95 8.97 22.14
C GLY A 73 16.83 7.76 21.80
N VAL A 74 17.20 7.67 20.54
CA VAL A 74 18.01 6.58 19.96
C VAL A 74 19.23 7.08 19.21
N ILE A 75 19.33 8.39 18.98
CA ILE A 75 20.49 9.10 18.40
C ILE A 75 20.87 10.29 19.28
N LYS A 76 22.08 10.79 19.12
CA LYS A 76 22.60 11.92 19.91
C LYS A 76 22.42 13.26 19.18
N SER A 77 22.47 13.24 17.86
CA SER A 77 22.34 14.44 17.03
C SER A 77 21.79 14.10 15.65
N LEU A 78 21.34 15.12 14.91
CA LEU A 78 20.89 14.99 13.53
C LEU A 78 21.97 14.51 12.57
N ASP A 79 23.26 14.67 12.92
CA ASP A 79 24.38 14.24 12.07
C ASP A 79 24.44 12.72 11.90
N GLU A 80 23.73 11.98 12.75
CA GLU A 80 23.59 10.53 12.62
C GLU A 80 22.52 10.13 11.59
N ILE A 81 21.72 11.06 11.07
CA ILE A 81 20.75 10.81 9.99
C ILE A 81 21.46 10.98 8.65
N GLY A 82 21.80 9.86 8.00
CA GLY A 82 22.51 9.87 6.73
C GLY A 82 21.64 10.22 5.51
N ALA A 83 20.35 9.91 5.55
CA ALA A 83 19.40 10.20 4.46
C ALA A 83 17.94 10.12 4.95
N VAL A 84 17.02 10.70 4.17
CA VAL A 84 15.57 10.56 4.40
C VAL A 84 14.90 10.00 3.15
N GLY A 85 14.25 8.85 3.28
CA GLY A 85 13.36 8.29 2.26
C GLY A 85 11.92 8.77 2.50
N HIS A 86 11.32 9.36 1.47
CA HIS A 86 9.95 9.82 1.49
C HIS A 86 9.06 8.93 0.63
N ARG A 87 7.98 8.40 1.18
CA ARG A 87 6.92 7.81 0.38
C ARG A 87 6.16 8.92 -0.33
N VAL A 88 6.06 8.82 -1.66
CA VAL A 88 5.25 9.70 -2.50
C VAL A 88 4.22 8.85 -3.22
N VAL A 89 2.94 9.24 -3.15
CA VAL A 89 1.87 8.38 -3.64
C VAL A 89 1.87 8.29 -5.16
N HIS A 90 2.06 9.40 -5.89
CA HIS A 90 1.92 9.40 -7.34
C HIS A 90 3.07 10.09 -8.05
N GLY A 91 3.77 9.34 -8.92
CA GLY A 91 4.86 9.85 -9.75
C GLY A 91 4.48 10.10 -11.22
N GLY A 92 3.22 9.82 -11.60
CA GLY A 92 2.78 9.91 -12.98
C GLY A 92 3.58 8.99 -13.90
N GLU A 93 3.75 9.40 -15.15
CA GLU A 93 4.63 8.74 -16.12
C GLU A 93 6.09 9.20 -16.02
N LYS A 94 6.36 10.19 -15.13
CA LYS A 94 7.69 10.81 -15.01
C LYS A 94 8.67 9.98 -14.21
N PHE A 95 8.17 9.17 -13.28
CA PHE A 95 9.00 8.42 -12.36
C PHE A 95 8.72 6.92 -12.46
N ALA A 96 9.65 6.18 -13.06
CA ALA A 96 9.67 4.73 -13.14
C ALA A 96 10.59 4.07 -12.10
N SER A 97 11.20 4.88 -11.21
CA SER A 97 12.08 4.46 -10.13
C SER A 97 12.15 5.56 -9.07
N SER A 98 12.70 5.23 -7.93
CA SER A 98 13.03 6.20 -6.88
C SER A 98 14.10 7.18 -7.34
N VAL A 99 14.06 8.41 -6.84
CA VAL A 99 14.97 9.49 -7.25
C VAL A 99 15.42 10.34 -6.07
N VAL A 100 16.64 10.87 -6.14
CA VAL A 100 17.10 11.91 -5.20
C VAL A 100 16.29 13.18 -5.44
N ILE A 101 15.78 13.78 -4.38
CA ILE A 101 14.90 14.95 -4.46
C ILE A 101 15.72 16.20 -4.76
N THR A 102 15.49 16.79 -5.93
CA THR A 102 15.96 18.09 -6.37
C THR A 102 14.78 19.05 -6.52
N ASP A 103 15.03 20.30 -6.83
CA ASP A 103 13.94 21.27 -7.08
C ASP A 103 13.14 20.91 -8.36
N GLU A 104 13.79 20.31 -9.37
CA GLU A 104 13.13 19.77 -10.56
C GLU A 104 12.22 18.57 -10.22
N VAL A 105 12.67 17.69 -9.33
CA VAL A 105 11.87 16.56 -8.86
C VAL A 105 10.67 17.07 -8.06
N MET A 106 10.84 18.06 -7.17
CA MET A 106 9.73 18.67 -6.43
C MET A 106 8.66 19.23 -7.36
N LYS A 107 9.09 19.97 -8.38
CA LYS A 107 8.18 20.51 -9.40
C LYS A 107 7.46 19.40 -10.18
N ALA A 108 8.17 18.34 -10.55
CA ALA A 108 7.57 17.23 -11.25
C ALA A 108 6.56 16.44 -10.39
N ILE A 109 6.77 16.34 -9.07
CA ILE A 109 5.79 15.79 -8.13
C ILE A 109 4.56 16.71 -8.02
N GLU A 110 4.77 18.03 -7.96
CA GLU A 110 3.68 19.01 -7.92
C GLU A 110 2.78 18.93 -9.16
N GLU A 111 3.36 18.73 -10.35
CA GLU A 111 2.61 18.52 -11.59
C GLU A 111 1.74 17.24 -11.58
N CYS A 112 2.01 16.30 -10.68
CA CYS A 112 1.19 15.12 -10.45
C CYS A 112 0.08 15.31 -9.39
N ASN A 113 -0.09 16.51 -8.80
CA ASN A 113 -1.09 16.77 -7.77
C ASN A 113 -2.52 16.47 -8.25
N ASP A 114 -2.84 16.76 -9.52
CA ASP A 114 -4.16 16.47 -10.08
C ASP A 114 -4.49 14.98 -10.14
N LEU A 115 -3.47 14.12 -10.21
CA LEU A 115 -3.61 12.66 -10.20
C LEU A 115 -3.79 12.10 -8.77
N ALA A 116 -3.30 12.80 -7.75
CA ALA A 116 -3.40 12.40 -6.35
C ALA A 116 -3.65 13.61 -5.42
N PRO A 117 -4.77 14.34 -5.58
CA PRO A 117 -5.01 15.62 -4.90
C PRO A 117 -5.11 15.52 -3.38
N LEU A 118 -5.42 14.33 -2.84
CA LEU A 118 -5.50 14.09 -1.40
C LEU A 118 -4.17 13.66 -0.78
N HIS A 119 -3.15 13.33 -1.58
CA HIS A 119 -1.92 12.71 -1.11
C HIS A 119 -0.66 13.50 -1.49
N ASN A 120 -0.43 13.77 -2.76
CA ASN A 120 0.78 14.43 -3.23
C ASN A 120 1.04 15.79 -2.56
N PRO A 121 0.04 16.69 -2.38
CA PRO A 121 0.26 17.93 -1.64
C PRO A 121 0.78 17.70 -0.21
N ALA A 122 0.25 16.70 0.49
CA ALA A 122 0.71 16.36 1.84
C ALA A 122 2.15 15.79 1.83
N ASN A 123 2.48 14.96 0.82
CA ASN A 123 3.84 14.46 0.65
C ASN A 123 4.83 15.60 0.42
N LEU A 124 4.50 16.56 -0.46
CA LEU A 124 5.34 17.76 -0.72
C LEU A 124 5.54 18.60 0.54
N ILE A 125 4.49 18.81 1.35
CA ILE A 125 4.59 19.50 2.65
C ILE A 125 5.58 18.75 3.56
N GLY A 126 5.48 17.44 3.66
CA GLY A 126 6.40 16.63 4.47
C GLY A 126 7.85 16.73 4.00
N ILE A 127 8.10 16.68 2.69
CA ILE A 127 9.44 16.85 2.11
C ILE A 127 10.00 18.24 2.43
N ASN A 128 9.20 19.31 2.20
CA ASN A 128 9.61 20.67 2.48
C ASN A 128 9.93 20.88 3.97
N SER A 129 9.10 20.33 4.87
CA SER A 129 9.35 20.38 6.32
C SER A 129 10.68 19.71 6.71
N CYS A 130 10.99 18.58 6.10
CA CYS A 130 12.28 17.91 6.31
C CYS A 130 13.46 18.70 5.74
N LYS A 131 13.31 19.31 4.54
CA LYS A 131 14.34 20.17 3.94
C LYS A 131 14.63 21.40 4.81
N GLU A 132 13.62 21.98 5.44
CA GLU A 132 13.75 23.13 6.34
C GLU A 132 14.57 22.76 7.60
N ILE A 133 14.30 21.60 8.21
CA ILE A 133 14.93 21.17 9.46
C ILE A 133 16.30 20.51 9.21
N MET A 134 16.43 19.79 8.11
CA MET A 134 17.62 19.00 7.75
C MET A 134 18.13 19.38 6.34
N PRO A 135 18.58 20.63 6.10
CA PRO A 135 18.89 21.12 4.75
C PRO A 135 20.06 20.40 4.06
N ASN A 136 20.94 19.77 4.82
CA ASN A 136 22.13 19.08 4.31
C ASN A 136 21.95 17.56 4.19
N VAL A 137 20.83 17.01 4.63
CA VAL A 137 20.56 15.56 4.56
C VAL A 137 19.95 15.24 3.20
N PRO A 138 20.52 14.32 2.42
CA PRO A 138 19.95 13.92 1.14
C PRO A 138 18.58 13.25 1.33
N MET A 139 17.67 13.56 0.42
CA MET A 139 16.30 13.06 0.46
C MET A 139 15.97 12.32 -0.83
N VAL A 140 15.23 11.24 -0.72
CA VAL A 140 14.82 10.39 -1.84
C VAL A 140 13.31 10.25 -1.85
N ALA A 141 12.70 10.42 -3.03
CA ALA A 141 11.29 10.12 -3.26
C ALA A 141 11.15 8.69 -3.77
N VAL A 142 10.33 7.90 -3.09
CA VAL A 142 9.94 6.53 -3.46
C VAL A 142 8.46 6.54 -3.78
N PHE A 143 8.11 6.16 -5.03
CA PHE A 143 6.77 6.32 -5.56
C PHE A 143 5.97 5.02 -5.51
N ASP A 144 4.75 5.06 -4.98
CA ASP A 144 3.83 3.91 -4.99
C ASP A 144 3.52 3.42 -6.42
N THR A 145 3.62 4.30 -7.41
CA THR A 145 3.31 4.01 -8.81
C THR A 145 4.52 3.53 -9.63
N ALA A 146 5.74 3.70 -9.14
CA ALA A 146 6.95 3.47 -9.94
C ALA A 146 7.12 2.02 -10.39
N PHE A 147 6.88 1.05 -9.50
CA PHE A 147 6.99 -0.38 -9.82
C PHE A 147 6.05 -0.80 -10.96
N HIS A 148 4.91 -0.14 -11.09
CA HIS A 148 3.89 -0.43 -12.10
C HIS A 148 4.16 0.22 -13.47
N GLN A 149 5.21 1.04 -13.61
CA GLN A 149 5.53 1.72 -14.87
C GLN A 149 6.05 0.76 -15.97
N THR A 150 6.32 -0.49 -15.63
CA THR A 150 6.67 -1.54 -16.58
C THR A 150 5.46 -2.17 -17.28
N MET A 151 4.22 -1.79 -16.91
CA MET A 151 3.01 -2.28 -17.58
C MET A 151 3.00 -1.91 -19.06
N PRO A 152 2.67 -2.87 -19.95
CA PRO A 152 2.51 -2.58 -21.38
C PRO A 152 1.24 -1.76 -21.64
N GLU A 153 1.22 -1.05 -22.77
CA GLU A 153 0.12 -0.18 -23.17
C GLU A 153 -1.26 -0.86 -23.13
N LYS A 154 -1.35 -2.09 -23.57
CA LYS A 154 -2.58 -2.89 -23.53
C LYS A 154 -3.14 -3.13 -22.12
N ALA A 155 -2.31 -3.02 -21.07
CA ALA A 155 -2.72 -3.19 -19.67
C ALA A 155 -3.07 -1.87 -18.99
N TYR A 156 -2.44 -0.75 -19.40
CA TYR A 156 -2.69 0.53 -18.75
C TYR A 156 -3.74 1.41 -19.44
N LEU A 157 -4.06 1.20 -20.72
CA LEU A 157 -5.09 1.99 -21.41
C LEU A 157 -6.49 1.58 -20.97
N TYR A 158 -7.33 2.60 -20.77
CA TYR A 158 -8.77 2.41 -20.62
C TYR A 158 -9.47 2.45 -21.96
N GLY A 159 -10.62 1.81 -22.09
CA GLY A 159 -11.49 1.84 -23.27
C GLY A 159 -12.23 3.18 -23.43
N LEU A 160 -11.51 4.28 -23.31
CA LEU A 160 -11.97 5.66 -23.44
C LEU A 160 -11.38 6.31 -24.70
N PRO A 161 -11.92 7.46 -25.17
CA PRO A 161 -11.26 8.21 -26.25
C PRO A 161 -9.78 8.47 -25.92
N TYR A 162 -8.90 8.10 -26.87
CA TYR A 162 -7.45 8.14 -26.66
C TYR A 162 -6.91 9.52 -26.30
N GLU A 163 -7.62 10.58 -26.74
CA GLU A 163 -7.30 11.97 -26.39
C GLU A 163 -7.27 12.26 -24.89
N TYR A 164 -8.01 11.52 -24.06
CA TYR A 164 -7.96 11.67 -22.61
C TYR A 164 -6.64 11.14 -22.02
N TYR A 165 -6.09 10.10 -22.61
CA TYR A 165 -4.74 9.69 -22.27
C TYR A 165 -3.71 10.74 -22.70
N GLU A 166 -3.80 11.25 -23.94
CA GLU A 166 -2.85 12.24 -24.43
C GLU A 166 -2.86 13.54 -23.63
N LYS A 167 -4.05 14.08 -23.35
CA LYS A 167 -4.23 15.36 -22.67
C LYS A 167 -4.03 15.28 -21.15
N TYR A 168 -4.65 14.29 -20.51
CA TYR A 168 -4.81 14.25 -19.07
C TYR A 168 -4.07 13.08 -18.42
N LYS A 169 -3.36 12.28 -19.22
CA LYS A 169 -2.66 11.08 -18.76
C LYS A 169 -3.58 10.09 -18.05
N VAL A 170 -4.83 9.98 -18.55
CA VAL A 170 -5.82 9.03 -18.04
C VAL A 170 -5.44 7.62 -18.47
N ARG A 171 -4.84 6.89 -17.54
CA ARG A 171 -4.40 5.51 -17.69
C ARG A 171 -4.37 4.83 -16.32
N ARG A 172 -4.21 3.51 -16.30
CA ARG A 172 -3.88 2.76 -15.07
C ARG A 172 -2.46 3.08 -14.64
N TYR A 173 -2.29 3.43 -13.37
CA TYR A 173 -0.97 3.60 -12.75
C TYR A 173 -0.69 2.51 -11.72
N GLY A 174 -1.68 2.18 -10.88
CA GLY A 174 -1.54 1.27 -9.77
C GLY A 174 -0.85 1.91 -8.57
N PHE A 175 -1.02 1.29 -7.42
CA PHE A 175 -0.50 1.76 -6.13
C PHE A 175 0.02 0.57 -5.32
N HIS A 176 0.52 0.80 -4.10
CA HIS A 176 1.22 -0.19 -3.29
C HIS A 176 2.46 -0.80 -3.98
N GLY A 177 3.04 -0.07 -4.95
CA GLY A 177 4.14 -0.57 -5.78
C GLY A 177 5.34 -1.03 -4.97
N THR A 178 5.72 -0.27 -3.94
CA THR A 178 6.80 -0.64 -3.02
C THR A 178 6.54 -1.99 -2.33
N SER A 179 5.29 -2.23 -1.89
CA SER A 179 4.91 -3.52 -1.30
C SER A 179 4.91 -4.64 -2.33
N HIS A 180 4.33 -4.43 -3.53
CA HIS A 180 4.31 -5.43 -4.59
C HIS A 180 5.71 -5.83 -5.04
N ASP A 181 6.61 -4.88 -5.16
CA ASP A 181 8.01 -5.12 -5.50
C ASP A 181 8.70 -5.94 -4.41
N TYR A 182 8.66 -5.47 -3.17
CA TYR A 182 9.25 -6.13 -2.02
C TYR A 182 8.74 -7.58 -1.85
N VAL A 183 7.43 -7.77 -1.89
CA VAL A 183 6.81 -9.08 -1.64
C VAL A 183 7.11 -10.07 -2.76
N SER A 184 7.13 -9.62 -4.02
CA SER A 184 7.47 -10.50 -5.15
C SER A 184 8.93 -10.96 -5.12
N ASP A 185 9.85 -10.10 -4.68
CA ASP A 185 11.26 -10.45 -4.46
C ASP A 185 11.42 -11.43 -3.28
N ARG A 186 10.76 -11.16 -2.16
CA ARG A 186 10.75 -12.07 -1.01
C ARG A 186 10.15 -13.43 -1.32
N ALA A 187 9.10 -13.50 -2.16
CA ALA A 187 8.53 -14.76 -2.61
C ALA A 187 9.57 -15.61 -3.38
N ALA A 188 10.34 -14.98 -4.26
CA ALA A 188 11.40 -15.66 -4.99
C ALA A 188 12.48 -16.20 -4.03
N GLN A 189 12.92 -15.39 -3.08
CA GLN A 189 13.90 -15.78 -2.06
C GLN A 189 13.39 -16.94 -1.19
N LEU A 190 12.14 -16.87 -0.71
CA LEU A 190 11.51 -17.92 0.10
C LEU A 190 11.42 -19.25 -0.65
N LEU A 191 11.16 -19.20 -1.96
CA LEU A 191 11.09 -20.36 -2.82
C LEU A 191 12.47 -20.87 -3.31
N GLY A 192 13.56 -20.18 -2.95
CA GLY A 192 14.92 -20.51 -3.39
C GLY A 192 15.12 -20.36 -4.90
N LYS A 193 14.41 -19.42 -5.53
CA LYS A 193 14.45 -19.17 -6.98
C LYS A 193 14.88 -17.74 -7.27
N LYS A 194 15.31 -17.50 -8.50
CA LYS A 194 15.56 -16.14 -8.96
C LYS A 194 14.24 -15.47 -9.34
N ARG A 195 14.13 -14.19 -9.09
CA ARG A 195 12.95 -13.38 -9.39
C ARG A 195 12.63 -13.38 -10.89
N GLU A 196 13.67 -13.38 -11.73
CA GLU A 196 13.57 -13.39 -13.19
C GLU A 196 13.04 -14.72 -13.77
N ASP A 197 12.96 -15.77 -12.95
CA ASP A 197 12.46 -17.09 -13.37
C ASP A 197 11.01 -17.33 -12.96
N LEU A 198 10.34 -16.37 -12.31
CA LEU A 198 9.02 -16.56 -11.70
C LEU A 198 7.95 -15.62 -12.24
N LYS A 199 6.74 -16.16 -12.31
CA LYS A 199 5.46 -15.45 -12.46
C LYS A 199 4.75 -15.43 -11.13
N VAL A 200 4.68 -14.25 -10.50
CA VAL A 200 4.15 -14.09 -9.14
C VAL A 200 2.92 -13.19 -9.16
N ILE A 201 1.86 -13.63 -8.50
CA ILE A 201 0.72 -12.76 -8.19
C ILE A 201 0.84 -12.35 -6.73
N VAL A 202 0.86 -11.04 -6.48
CA VAL A 202 0.90 -10.48 -5.13
C VAL A 202 -0.47 -9.93 -4.77
N CYS A 203 -1.06 -10.48 -3.71
CA CYS A 203 -2.33 -10.06 -3.13
C CYS A 203 -2.05 -9.20 -1.89
N HIS A 204 -1.94 -7.89 -2.07
CA HIS A 204 -1.81 -6.92 -0.98
C HIS A 204 -3.20 -6.61 -0.44
N LEU A 205 -3.58 -7.30 0.64
CA LEU A 205 -4.93 -7.25 1.22
C LEU A 205 -4.88 -6.54 2.58
N GLY A 206 -5.25 -5.28 2.59
CA GLY A 206 -5.40 -4.43 3.76
C GLY A 206 -6.75 -3.71 3.74
N ASN A 207 -6.89 -2.62 4.49
CA ASN A 207 -8.06 -1.74 4.36
C ASN A 207 -8.13 -1.10 2.97
N GLY A 208 -6.98 -0.67 2.40
CA GLY A 208 -6.77 -0.57 0.95
C GLY A 208 -6.22 -1.90 0.44
N ALA A 209 -6.69 -2.37 -0.71
CA ALA A 209 -6.29 -3.66 -1.24
C ALA A 209 -6.04 -3.60 -2.75
N SER A 210 -5.02 -4.33 -3.21
CA SER A 210 -4.70 -4.47 -4.63
C SER A 210 -4.05 -5.82 -4.93
N VAL A 211 -4.14 -6.24 -6.19
CA VAL A 211 -3.45 -7.41 -6.72
C VAL A 211 -2.53 -6.94 -7.84
N SER A 212 -1.35 -7.52 -7.97
CA SER A 212 -0.46 -7.29 -9.12
C SER A 212 0.00 -8.59 -9.75
N ALA A 213 0.20 -8.53 -11.07
CA ALA A 213 0.83 -9.56 -11.87
C ALA A 213 2.30 -9.19 -12.09
N VAL A 214 3.20 -9.99 -11.55
CA VAL A 214 4.66 -9.77 -11.67
C VAL A 214 5.24 -10.89 -12.51
N ASP A 215 5.62 -10.56 -13.74
CA ASP A 215 6.17 -11.50 -14.71
C ASP A 215 7.68 -11.28 -14.83
N HIS A 216 8.46 -12.29 -14.42
CA HIS A 216 9.92 -12.23 -14.47
C HIS A 216 10.50 -10.95 -13.81
N GLY A 217 9.95 -10.61 -12.63
CA GLY A 217 10.37 -9.46 -11.82
C GLY A 217 9.81 -8.10 -12.25
N LYS A 218 8.96 -8.04 -13.28
CA LYS A 218 8.34 -6.80 -13.77
C LYS A 218 6.83 -6.82 -13.58
N CYS A 219 6.26 -5.74 -13.11
CA CYS A 219 4.81 -5.60 -13.07
C CYS A 219 4.26 -5.49 -14.49
N VAL A 220 3.33 -6.40 -14.85
CA VAL A 220 2.67 -6.39 -16.15
C VAL A 220 1.20 -6.01 -16.09
N ASP A 221 0.60 -6.06 -14.90
CA ASP A 221 -0.76 -5.56 -14.62
C ASP A 221 -0.97 -5.35 -13.11
N THR A 222 -1.91 -4.49 -12.74
CA THR A 222 -2.30 -4.26 -11.34
C THR A 222 -3.75 -3.81 -11.24
N SER A 223 -4.40 -4.08 -10.11
CA SER A 223 -5.84 -3.89 -9.95
C SER A 223 -6.28 -2.46 -9.66
N MET A 224 -5.47 -1.63 -9.00
CA MET A 224 -5.77 -0.22 -8.83
C MET A 224 -5.50 0.54 -10.13
N GLY A 225 -6.26 1.59 -10.39
CA GLY A 225 -6.31 2.28 -11.66
C GLY A 225 -5.57 3.62 -11.71
N LEU A 226 -6.23 4.61 -12.29
CA LEU A 226 -5.83 6.02 -12.24
C LEU A 226 -5.74 6.49 -10.79
N THR A 227 -6.66 6.03 -9.96
CA THR A 227 -6.73 6.29 -8.52
C THR A 227 -6.78 4.96 -7.75
N PRO A 228 -6.58 4.98 -6.41
CA PRO A 228 -6.69 3.78 -5.59
C PRO A 228 -8.13 3.27 -5.39
N LEU A 229 -9.07 3.63 -6.25
CA LEU A 229 -10.49 3.25 -6.14
C LEU A 229 -10.83 1.97 -6.92
N GLU A 230 -10.29 1.82 -8.14
CA GLU A 230 -10.53 0.66 -9.02
C GLU A 230 -9.97 -0.63 -8.40
N GLY A 231 -10.55 -1.76 -8.76
CA GLY A 231 -10.03 -3.09 -8.45
C GLY A 231 -10.84 -3.85 -7.43
N LEU A 232 -10.20 -4.29 -6.36
CA LEU A 232 -10.83 -5.07 -5.31
C LEU A 232 -11.88 -4.25 -4.54
N ILE A 233 -12.88 -4.94 -3.99
CA ILE A 233 -13.66 -4.41 -2.88
C ILE A 233 -12.70 -4.19 -1.71
N MET A 234 -12.76 -3.04 -1.05
CA MET A 234 -11.82 -2.69 0.02
C MET A 234 -12.59 -2.40 1.33
N GLY A 235 -11.93 -1.93 2.36
CA GLY A 235 -12.59 -1.58 3.61
C GLY A 235 -13.74 -0.59 3.43
N THR A 236 -13.47 0.52 2.71
CA THR A 236 -14.44 1.61 2.48
C THR A 236 -14.64 1.96 1.00
N ARG A 237 -13.84 1.42 0.09
CA ARG A 237 -13.85 1.70 -1.35
C ARG A 237 -14.58 0.61 -2.12
N SER A 238 -15.34 1.00 -3.13
CA SER A 238 -16.20 0.08 -3.91
C SER A 238 -15.41 -0.94 -4.73
N GLY A 239 -14.23 -0.59 -5.22
CA GLY A 239 -13.59 -1.35 -6.29
C GLY A 239 -14.36 -1.23 -7.62
N ASP A 240 -14.19 -2.23 -8.50
CA ASP A 240 -14.82 -2.26 -9.81
C ASP A 240 -16.33 -2.31 -9.74
N MET A 241 -16.94 -1.51 -10.59
CA MET A 241 -18.39 -1.46 -10.77
C MET A 241 -18.74 -0.94 -12.16
N ASP A 242 -19.98 -1.06 -12.59
CA ASP A 242 -20.48 -0.41 -13.79
C ASP A 242 -20.46 1.12 -13.58
N PRO A 243 -19.75 1.91 -14.42
CA PRO A 243 -19.66 3.36 -14.30
C PRO A 243 -21.03 4.06 -14.35
N ALA A 244 -22.01 3.50 -15.07
CA ALA A 244 -23.36 4.06 -15.17
C ALA A 244 -24.13 4.08 -13.83
N ILE A 245 -23.70 3.28 -12.85
CA ILE A 245 -24.26 3.29 -11.51
C ILE A 245 -24.06 4.65 -10.84
N CYS A 246 -22.97 5.37 -11.14
CA CYS A 246 -22.71 6.69 -10.58
C CYS A 246 -23.82 7.67 -10.95
N ASP A 247 -24.12 7.80 -12.24
CA ASP A 247 -25.17 8.69 -12.73
C ASP A 247 -26.55 8.25 -12.23
N PHE A 248 -26.81 6.93 -12.20
CA PHE A 248 -28.08 6.39 -11.71
C PHE A 248 -28.34 6.77 -10.24
N ILE A 249 -27.34 6.58 -9.35
CA ILE A 249 -27.48 6.92 -7.93
C ILE A 249 -27.53 8.45 -7.75
N CYS A 250 -26.70 9.22 -8.44
CA CYS A 250 -26.74 10.68 -8.39
C CYS A 250 -28.12 11.21 -8.74
N ALA A 251 -28.76 10.68 -9.78
CA ALA A 251 -30.10 11.08 -10.19
C ALA A 251 -31.18 10.69 -9.17
N LYS A 252 -31.04 9.53 -8.49
CA LYS A 252 -32.00 9.04 -7.49
C LYS A 252 -31.93 9.77 -6.15
N GLU A 253 -30.69 10.03 -5.70
CA GLU A 253 -30.40 10.59 -4.37
C GLU A 253 -30.12 12.09 -4.40
N GLY A 254 -30.09 12.73 -5.58
CA GLY A 254 -29.78 14.16 -5.74
C GLY A 254 -28.32 14.50 -5.41
N LEU A 255 -27.40 13.57 -5.62
CA LEU A 255 -25.99 13.77 -5.30
C LEU A 255 -25.25 14.46 -6.43
N THR A 256 -24.27 15.29 -6.05
CA THR A 256 -23.25 15.80 -6.98
C THR A 256 -22.21 14.70 -7.26
N SER A 257 -21.40 14.87 -8.32
CA SER A 257 -20.29 13.96 -8.62
C SER A 257 -19.26 13.87 -7.48
N ALA A 258 -19.01 14.97 -6.76
CA ALA A 258 -18.10 15.00 -5.61
C ALA A 258 -18.65 14.21 -4.41
N GLU A 259 -19.95 14.30 -4.16
CA GLU A 259 -20.61 13.50 -3.12
C GLU A 259 -20.63 12.03 -3.49
N MET A 260 -20.89 11.68 -4.76
CA MET A 260 -20.79 10.31 -5.24
C MET A 260 -19.37 9.76 -5.11
N ASN A 261 -18.35 10.53 -5.44
CA ASN A 261 -16.97 10.15 -5.23
C ASN A 261 -16.67 9.87 -3.74
N THR A 262 -17.28 10.63 -2.83
CA THR A 262 -17.20 10.39 -1.38
C THR A 262 -17.87 9.07 -1.00
N VAL A 263 -19.04 8.73 -1.58
CA VAL A 263 -19.71 7.44 -1.37
C VAL A 263 -18.78 6.30 -1.79
N LEU A 264 -18.21 6.37 -3.00
CA LEU A 264 -17.34 5.32 -3.55
C LEU A 264 -16.07 5.09 -2.73
N ASN A 265 -15.50 6.16 -2.17
CA ASN A 265 -14.22 6.06 -1.45
C ASN A 265 -14.34 5.82 0.05
N LYS A 266 -15.43 6.29 0.71
CA LYS A 266 -15.54 6.34 2.18
C LYS A 266 -16.75 5.62 2.76
N LYS A 267 -17.76 5.30 1.95
CA LYS A 267 -19.02 4.72 2.43
C LYS A 267 -19.39 3.39 1.75
N SER A 268 -18.49 2.88 0.93
CA SER A 268 -18.65 1.64 0.15
C SER A 268 -17.79 0.51 0.72
N GLY A 269 -17.37 -0.43 -0.10
CA GLY A 269 -16.57 -1.56 0.32
C GLY A 269 -17.27 -2.49 1.29
N VAL A 270 -16.50 -3.23 2.09
CA VAL A 270 -17.11 -4.13 3.09
C VAL A 270 -17.90 -3.37 4.16
N LEU A 271 -17.51 -2.12 4.48
CA LEU A 271 -18.31 -1.23 5.33
C LEU A 271 -19.71 -1.00 4.77
N GLY A 272 -19.80 -0.55 3.52
CA GLY A 272 -21.08 -0.23 2.88
C GLY A 272 -21.92 -1.46 2.63
N MET A 273 -21.32 -2.57 2.27
CA MET A 273 -22.02 -3.84 1.97
C MET A 273 -22.50 -4.54 3.25
N SER A 274 -21.71 -4.57 4.30
CA SER A 274 -22.07 -5.24 5.56
C SER A 274 -22.94 -4.39 6.48
N GLY A 275 -22.78 -3.05 6.39
CA GLY A 275 -23.36 -2.13 7.37
C GLY A 275 -22.76 -2.23 8.78
N VAL A 276 -21.61 -2.93 8.94
CA VAL A 276 -20.98 -3.21 10.24
C VAL A 276 -19.75 -2.36 10.45
N SER A 277 -18.69 -2.62 9.68
CA SER A 277 -17.36 -2.01 9.89
C SER A 277 -16.53 -2.07 8.60
N SER A 278 -15.48 -1.25 8.52
CA SER A 278 -14.42 -1.39 7.51
C SER A 278 -13.32 -2.36 7.96
N ASP A 279 -13.34 -2.78 9.23
CA ASP A 279 -12.43 -3.79 9.76
C ASP A 279 -12.96 -5.19 9.45
N PHE A 280 -12.18 -5.96 8.69
CA PHE A 280 -12.55 -7.31 8.28
C PHE A 280 -12.79 -8.26 9.45
N ARG A 281 -12.17 -8.02 10.61
CA ARG A 281 -12.38 -8.83 11.83
C ARG A 281 -13.77 -8.66 12.40
N ASP A 282 -14.28 -7.41 12.41
CA ASP A 282 -15.64 -7.11 12.88
C ASP A 282 -16.68 -7.70 11.90
N VAL A 283 -16.40 -7.60 10.60
CA VAL A 283 -17.29 -8.15 9.55
C VAL A 283 -17.34 -9.67 9.63
N GLU A 284 -16.20 -10.32 9.86
CA GLU A 284 -16.11 -11.78 10.03
C GLU A 284 -16.84 -12.24 11.29
N ALA A 285 -16.66 -11.55 12.42
CA ALA A 285 -17.38 -11.84 13.65
C ALA A 285 -18.90 -11.73 13.44
N ALA A 286 -19.37 -10.67 12.82
CA ALA A 286 -20.80 -10.48 12.52
C ALA A 286 -21.35 -11.56 11.57
N ALA A 287 -20.58 -11.98 10.57
CA ALA A 287 -20.97 -13.06 9.66
C ALA A 287 -21.11 -14.41 10.40
N ASN A 288 -20.19 -14.70 11.32
CA ASN A 288 -20.24 -15.91 12.15
C ASN A 288 -21.42 -15.89 13.14
N GLU A 289 -21.91 -14.72 13.54
CA GLU A 289 -23.13 -14.53 14.33
C GLU A 289 -24.42 -14.60 13.50
N GLY A 290 -24.30 -14.84 12.18
CA GLY A 290 -25.45 -15.01 11.29
C GLY A 290 -25.89 -13.73 10.56
N ASN A 291 -25.10 -12.65 10.57
CA ASN A 291 -25.40 -11.45 9.78
C ASN A 291 -25.19 -11.75 8.29
N HIS A 292 -26.31 -11.83 7.55
CA HIS A 292 -26.31 -12.14 6.13
C HIS A 292 -25.55 -11.12 5.28
N GLN A 293 -25.67 -9.82 5.57
CA GLN A 293 -24.98 -8.78 4.79
C GLN A 293 -23.47 -8.84 5.00
N ALA A 294 -23.01 -9.11 6.22
CA ALA A 294 -21.60 -9.32 6.53
C ALA A 294 -21.04 -10.55 5.78
N ALA A 295 -21.75 -11.67 5.80
CA ALA A 295 -21.38 -12.87 5.05
C ALA A 295 -21.32 -12.59 3.53
N ALA A 296 -22.32 -11.93 2.96
CA ALA A 296 -22.34 -11.57 1.55
C ALA A 296 -21.21 -10.61 1.15
N ALA A 297 -20.85 -9.66 2.02
CA ALA A 297 -19.72 -8.75 1.79
C ALA A 297 -18.39 -9.50 1.72
N LEU A 298 -18.17 -10.45 2.64
CA LEU A 298 -16.96 -11.29 2.64
C LEU A 298 -16.92 -12.22 1.42
N ASP A 299 -18.01 -12.89 1.09
CA ASP A 299 -18.07 -13.76 -0.09
C ASP A 299 -17.78 -13.01 -1.39
N ALA A 300 -18.33 -11.79 -1.53
CA ALA A 300 -18.04 -10.93 -2.67
C ALA A 300 -16.55 -10.52 -2.71
N PHE A 301 -15.95 -10.26 -1.56
CA PHE A 301 -14.53 -9.95 -1.46
C PHE A 301 -13.65 -11.12 -1.90
N TYR A 302 -13.89 -12.33 -1.35
CA TYR A 302 -13.12 -13.53 -1.72
C TYR A 302 -13.22 -13.82 -3.21
N TYR A 303 -14.44 -13.74 -3.74
CA TYR A 303 -14.72 -13.96 -5.14
C TYR A 303 -13.99 -12.94 -6.03
N ARG A 304 -13.97 -11.67 -5.65
CA ARG A 304 -13.26 -10.62 -6.40
C ARG A 304 -11.75 -10.86 -6.40
N VAL A 305 -11.15 -11.22 -5.26
CA VAL A 305 -9.72 -11.57 -5.18
C VAL A 305 -9.40 -12.75 -6.09
N ALA A 306 -10.19 -13.82 -6.04
CA ALA A 306 -10.00 -15.00 -6.89
C ALA A 306 -10.13 -14.66 -8.38
N LYS A 307 -11.07 -13.80 -8.78
CA LYS A 307 -11.20 -13.33 -10.16
C LYS A 307 -9.96 -12.58 -10.64
N TYR A 308 -9.37 -11.72 -9.83
CA TYR A 308 -8.14 -11.02 -10.18
C TYR A 308 -6.96 -11.97 -10.31
N ILE A 309 -6.84 -12.96 -9.42
CA ILE A 309 -5.82 -14.01 -9.55
C ILE A 309 -5.99 -14.76 -10.88
N GLY A 310 -7.22 -15.15 -11.24
CA GLY A 310 -7.50 -15.82 -12.52
C GLY A 310 -7.18 -14.94 -13.73
N ALA A 311 -7.59 -13.66 -13.70
CA ALA A 311 -7.31 -12.69 -14.77
C ALA A 311 -5.80 -12.48 -14.97
N TYR A 312 -5.05 -12.36 -13.88
CA TYR A 312 -3.60 -12.14 -13.94
C TYR A 312 -2.81 -13.39 -14.28
N THR A 313 -3.32 -14.56 -13.93
CA THR A 313 -2.80 -15.83 -14.47
C THR A 313 -2.92 -15.86 -15.99
N ALA A 314 -4.06 -15.42 -16.54
CA ALA A 314 -4.24 -15.32 -17.98
C ALA A 314 -3.33 -14.23 -18.60
N ALA A 315 -3.18 -13.07 -17.97
CA ALA A 315 -2.32 -11.98 -18.46
C ALA A 315 -0.85 -12.40 -18.60
N MET A 316 -0.37 -13.25 -17.67
CA MET A 316 1.00 -13.79 -17.68
C MET A 316 1.13 -15.13 -18.44
N ASN A 317 0.02 -15.70 -18.90
CA ASN A 317 -0.03 -17.07 -19.43
C ASN A 317 0.59 -18.11 -18.47
N GLY A 318 0.11 -18.08 -17.21
CA GLY A 318 0.55 -18.96 -16.12
C GLY A 318 0.90 -18.21 -14.86
N VAL A 319 1.09 -18.94 -13.78
CA VAL A 319 1.52 -18.44 -12.46
C VAL A 319 2.32 -19.51 -11.74
N ASP A 320 3.40 -19.12 -11.08
CA ASP A 320 4.25 -20.02 -10.28
C ASP A 320 3.97 -19.86 -8.79
N ALA A 321 3.66 -18.65 -8.34
CA ALA A 321 3.39 -18.37 -6.93
C ALA A 321 2.34 -17.29 -6.74
N ILE A 322 1.58 -17.39 -5.65
CA ILE A 322 0.64 -16.39 -5.15
C ILE A 322 1.07 -16.02 -3.73
N ALA A 323 1.31 -14.75 -3.47
CA ALA A 323 1.73 -14.23 -2.19
C ALA A 323 0.63 -13.38 -1.56
N PHE A 324 0.23 -13.74 -0.33
CA PHE A 324 -0.69 -12.95 0.50
C PHE A 324 0.11 -12.04 1.43
N THR A 325 -0.26 -10.76 1.48
CA THR A 325 0.46 -9.76 2.24
C THR A 325 -0.46 -8.64 2.74
N ALA A 326 0.06 -7.71 3.49
CA ALA A 326 -0.65 -6.65 4.21
C ALA A 326 -1.58 -7.17 5.30
N GLY A 327 -2.16 -6.25 6.07
CA GLY A 327 -2.79 -6.56 7.35
C GLY A 327 -3.81 -7.70 7.32
N VAL A 328 -4.66 -7.77 6.31
CA VAL A 328 -5.64 -8.85 6.13
C VAL A 328 -4.98 -10.10 5.52
N GLY A 329 -4.18 -9.94 4.47
CA GLY A 329 -3.50 -11.06 3.80
C GLY A 329 -2.56 -11.83 4.72
N GLU A 330 -1.85 -11.11 5.61
CA GLU A 330 -0.90 -11.69 6.56
C GLU A 330 -1.57 -12.37 7.76
N ASN A 331 -2.65 -11.76 8.30
CA ASN A 331 -3.17 -12.14 9.61
C ASN A 331 -4.51 -12.87 9.57
N ALA A 332 -5.29 -12.77 8.49
CA ALA A 332 -6.58 -13.42 8.38
C ALA A 332 -6.44 -14.82 7.75
N ALA A 333 -5.99 -15.80 8.54
CA ALA A 333 -5.83 -17.18 8.06
C ALA A 333 -7.14 -17.78 7.51
N TRP A 334 -8.27 -17.38 8.07
CA TRP A 334 -9.60 -17.79 7.64
C TRP A 334 -9.99 -17.32 6.23
N LEU A 335 -9.39 -16.23 5.74
CA LEU A 335 -9.66 -15.69 4.41
C LEU A 335 -9.03 -16.55 3.29
N ARG A 336 -7.81 -17.05 3.51
CA ARG A 336 -7.01 -17.70 2.48
C ARG A 336 -7.68 -18.95 1.90
N PRO A 337 -8.24 -19.91 2.70
CA PRO A 337 -8.99 -21.03 2.15
C PRO A 337 -10.23 -20.59 1.38
N MET A 338 -10.88 -19.47 1.77
CA MET A 338 -12.05 -18.96 1.07
C MET A 338 -11.72 -18.39 -0.32
N VAL A 339 -10.52 -17.87 -0.52
CA VAL A 339 -10.01 -17.48 -1.84
C VAL A 339 -9.52 -18.72 -2.61
N CYS A 340 -8.74 -19.58 -1.97
CA CYS A 340 -8.10 -20.73 -2.62
C CYS A 340 -9.11 -21.76 -3.15
N LYS A 341 -10.31 -21.87 -2.55
CA LYS A 341 -11.36 -22.76 -3.06
C LYS A 341 -11.76 -22.53 -4.53
N TYR A 342 -11.53 -21.33 -5.05
CA TYR A 342 -11.78 -20.98 -6.46
C TYR A 342 -10.61 -21.32 -7.39
N LEU A 343 -9.43 -21.66 -6.85
CA LEU A 343 -8.17 -21.74 -7.60
C LEU A 343 -7.73 -23.20 -7.91
N GLY A 344 -8.57 -24.19 -7.62
CA GLY A 344 -8.26 -25.60 -7.87
C GLY A 344 -7.92 -25.92 -9.33
N PHE A 345 -8.50 -25.19 -10.29
CA PHE A 345 -8.17 -25.35 -11.71
C PHE A 345 -6.72 -24.97 -12.06
N LEU A 346 -6.05 -24.19 -11.21
CA LEU A 346 -4.63 -23.86 -11.33
C LEU A 346 -3.73 -24.94 -10.70
N GLY A 347 -4.31 -25.94 -10.03
CA GLY A 347 -3.57 -26.90 -9.24
C GLY A 347 -3.05 -26.32 -7.92
N VAL A 348 -3.77 -25.34 -7.37
CA VAL A 348 -3.53 -24.79 -6.03
C VAL A 348 -4.03 -25.77 -4.99
N GLU A 349 -3.16 -26.13 -4.04
CA GLU A 349 -3.49 -26.95 -2.86
C GLU A 349 -2.97 -26.24 -1.62
N LEU A 350 -3.90 -25.72 -0.80
CA LEU A 350 -3.59 -25.03 0.45
C LEU A 350 -3.26 -26.05 1.55
N ASP A 351 -2.19 -25.83 2.31
CA ASP A 351 -1.95 -26.46 3.59
C ASP A 351 -2.55 -25.58 4.69
N GLU A 352 -3.74 -25.93 5.18
CA GLU A 352 -4.48 -25.14 6.17
C GLU A 352 -3.69 -24.98 7.47
N ALA A 353 -3.01 -26.03 7.93
CA ALA A 353 -2.22 -25.97 9.16
C ALA A 353 -1.00 -25.05 9.03
N ALA A 354 -0.33 -25.06 7.88
CA ALA A 354 0.74 -24.13 7.57
C ALA A 354 0.20 -22.68 7.44
N SER A 355 -0.97 -22.51 6.83
CA SER A 355 -1.64 -21.22 6.70
C SER A 355 -2.00 -20.60 8.04
N GLU A 356 -2.52 -21.39 8.97
CA GLU A 356 -2.85 -20.92 10.33
C GLU A 356 -1.59 -20.47 11.10
N LYS A 357 -0.48 -21.17 10.94
CA LYS A 357 0.81 -20.82 11.58
C LYS A 357 1.46 -19.58 11.00
N ALA A 358 1.19 -19.28 9.72
CA ALA A 358 1.77 -18.15 9.01
C ALA A 358 0.97 -16.84 9.22
N CYS A 359 0.47 -16.57 10.44
CA CYS A 359 -0.18 -15.31 10.79
C CYS A 359 0.87 -14.27 11.17
N GLY A 360 1.05 -13.24 10.31
CA GLY A 360 2.08 -12.21 10.51
C GLY A 360 3.52 -12.73 10.41
N VAL A 361 3.71 -13.94 9.91
CA VAL A 361 5.01 -14.59 9.78
C VAL A 361 5.17 -15.12 8.35
N GLU A 362 6.37 -14.95 7.80
CA GLU A 362 6.71 -15.47 6.47
C GLU A 362 6.65 -17.01 6.44
N GLY A 363 6.00 -17.56 5.41
CA GLY A 363 5.93 -19.00 5.24
C GLY A 363 5.29 -19.45 3.93
N ILE A 364 5.67 -20.64 3.50
CA ILE A 364 4.99 -21.37 2.42
C ILE A 364 3.76 -22.04 3.02
N ILE A 365 2.60 -21.82 2.42
CA ILE A 365 1.30 -22.31 2.91
C ILE A 365 0.59 -23.22 1.90
N SER A 366 1.30 -23.72 0.91
CA SER A 366 0.81 -24.73 -0.02
C SER A 366 1.42 -26.09 0.29
N THR A 367 0.68 -27.17 -0.07
CA THR A 367 1.24 -28.51 0.02
C THR A 367 2.45 -28.68 -0.92
N PRO A 368 3.33 -29.68 -0.68
CA PRO A 368 4.42 -29.98 -1.60
C PRO A 368 3.95 -30.29 -3.03
N GLU A 369 2.78 -30.91 -3.17
CA GLU A 369 2.16 -31.34 -4.42
C GLU A 369 1.50 -30.19 -5.19
N SER A 370 1.23 -29.06 -4.53
CA SER A 370 0.63 -27.87 -5.15
C SER A 370 1.47 -27.39 -6.33
N LYS A 371 0.85 -27.27 -7.50
CA LYS A 371 1.51 -26.79 -8.72
C LYS A 371 1.90 -25.32 -8.60
N VAL A 372 1.00 -24.52 -8.05
CA VAL A 372 1.23 -23.10 -7.76
C VAL A 372 1.55 -22.96 -6.28
N LYS A 373 2.67 -22.35 -5.95
CA LYS A 373 3.06 -22.15 -4.54
C LYS A 373 2.29 -21.00 -3.93
N LEU A 374 1.85 -21.20 -2.69
CA LEU A 374 1.19 -20.17 -1.90
C LEU A 374 2.12 -19.71 -0.79
N CYS A 375 2.25 -18.41 -0.61
CA CYS A 375 3.09 -17.80 0.42
C CYS A 375 2.32 -16.77 1.24
N VAL A 376 2.67 -16.64 2.51
CA VAL A 376 2.40 -15.46 3.31
C VAL A 376 3.71 -14.72 3.47
N ILE A 377 3.72 -13.44 3.16
CA ILE A 377 4.92 -12.61 3.25
C ILE A 377 4.52 -11.27 3.88
N PRO A 378 4.92 -11.02 5.14
CA PRO A 378 4.72 -9.71 5.74
C PRO A 378 5.41 -8.63 4.94
N THR A 379 4.64 -7.61 4.49
CA THR A 379 5.23 -6.48 3.78
C THR A 379 6.03 -5.60 4.74
N ASN A 380 7.09 -5.00 4.24
CA ASN A 380 7.90 -4.04 4.97
C ASN A 380 8.28 -2.87 4.04
N GLU A 381 7.30 -2.00 3.82
CA GLU A 381 7.46 -0.86 2.91
C GLU A 381 8.52 0.12 3.40
N GLU A 382 8.63 0.33 4.71
CA GLU A 382 9.61 1.23 5.29
C GLU A 382 11.05 0.71 5.05
N LEU A 383 11.27 -0.60 5.20
CA LEU A 383 12.58 -1.21 4.88
C LEU A 383 12.88 -1.11 3.39
N ALA A 384 11.89 -1.36 2.53
CA ALA A 384 12.05 -1.21 1.08
C ALA A 384 12.44 0.23 0.71
N ILE A 385 11.75 1.23 1.25
CA ILE A 385 12.08 2.65 1.07
C ILE A 385 13.49 2.96 1.58
N ALA A 386 13.89 2.42 2.73
CA ALA A 386 15.22 2.62 3.28
C ALA A 386 16.31 2.06 2.36
N ARG A 387 16.12 0.85 1.81
CA ARG A 387 17.06 0.21 0.88
C ARG A 387 17.21 1.01 -0.42
N GLU A 388 16.10 1.44 -1.02
CA GLU A 388 16.12 2.27 -2.22
C GLU A 388 16.79 3.63 -1.96
N THR A 389 16.48 4.25 -0.80
CA THR A 389 17.13 5.50 -0.38
C THR A 389 18.64 5.31 -0.28
N LEU A 390 19.08 4.27 0.42
CA LEU A 390 20.50 3.99 0.61
C LEU A 390 21.25 3.73 -0.71
N ALA A 391 20.59 3.03 -1.65
CA ALA A 391 21.17 2.74 -2.96
C ALA A 391 21.43 3.98 -3.81
N LEU A 392 20.66 5.06 -3.59
CA LEU A 392 20.78 6.31 -4.35
C LEU A 392 21.70 7.36 -3.71
N VAL A 393 21.98 7.26 -2.42
CA VAL A 393 22.78 8.27 -1.70
C VAL A 393 24.19 7.79 -1.34
N LYS A 394 24.50 6.52 -1.52
CA LYS A 394 25.85 5.93 -1.47
C LYS A 394 26.59 6.19 -2.77
#